data_e48db1770281759e8b8e3775ed8e8e2c
#
_entry.id   e48db1770281759e8b8e3775ed8e8e2c
#
_cell.length_a   1.000
_cell.length_b   1.000
_cell.length_c   1.000
_cell.angle_alpha   90.00
_cell.angle_beta   90.00
_cell.angle_gamma   90.00
#
_symmetry.space_group_name_H-M   'P 1'
#
loop_
_entity.id
_entity.type
_entity.pdbx_description
1 polymer ?
#
loop_
_entity_poly.entity_id
_entity_poly.type
_entity_poly.pdbx_seq_one_letter_code
_entity_poly.pdbx_strand_id
1 'polypeptide(L)'
;MDTVVARTLRPWEGKKLHAMKRQLSNAVNRLHARVILLSRGGVRNAGIAQRCGCSPCWVRQIIHRFDEGGIDAITWYPCYGHHAGPRKFLADVTEQIAEVALSPPKQLIGMSVWSLPKLREYLIAQKVVPSISIERLRQVLRERKVRWRHTKTWKDSTDPEFWPKYRRIRRLYARRPEGGRRICVDEFGPLNLLPRHGRHYAAAGHVDRLRATYTRTGGVRHMYAAYDLERDELVGSFVENKNWTTFLPFLKWLRGRYRSAEVLHVVLDNAGFHKKAEVLAYAAAHRIELYFTPAGASWLNRIECHFAALRKFALDNTDYRTHEDLQVAIDSYLAWRNGTREISITNWQLYRRQHKKAG
;
A
#
# COMPACT_ATOMS: atom_id res chain seq x y z
N MET A 1 -17.55 54.12 -27.56
CA MET A 1 -17.29 53.47 -26.27
C MET A 1 -15.79 53.59 -25.98
N ASP A 2 -15.39 54.27 -24.92
CA ASP A 2 -14.02 54.53 -24.59
C ASP A 2 -13.26 53.24 -24.33
N THR A 3 -12.08 53.17 -24.93
CA THR A 3 -11.17 52.04 -24.74
C THR A 3 -10.47 52.18 -23.42
N VAL A 4 -10.78 51.38 -22.41
CA VAL A 4 -10.08 51.35 -21.12
C VAL A 4 -8.73 50.70 -21.34
N VAL A 5 -7.66 51.40 -20.93
CA VAL A 5 -6.26 50.91 -21.06
C VAL A 5 -5.65 50.81 -19.66
N ALA A 6 -4.98 49.69 -19.39
CA ALA A 6 -4.30 49.50 -18.13
C ALA A 6 -3.23 50.58 -17.86
N ARG A 7 -3.09 51.04 -16.63
CA ARG A 7 -2.06 51.98 -16.21
C ARG A 7 -0.64 51.52 -16.53
N THR A 8 0.30 52.41 -16.53
CA THR A 8 1.72 52.06 -16.76
C THR A 8 2.21 51.09 -15.69
N LEU A 9 2.89 50.05 -16.18
CA LEU A 9 3.45 49.02 -15.31
C LEU A 9 4.66 49.55 -14.52
N ARG A 10 4.73 49.19 -13.24
CA ARG A 10 5.97 49.37 -12.47
C ARG A 10 7.04 48.41 -12.99
N PRO A 11 8.35 48.70 -12.84
CA PRO A 11 9.43 47.87 -13.41
C PRO A 11 9.34 46.36 -13.07
N TRP A 12 8.89 46.02 -11.86
CA TRP A 12 8.76 44.65 -11.39
C TRP A 12 7.43 43.96 -11.84
N GLU A 13 6.38 44.74 -12.11
CA GLU A 13 5.07 44.21 -12.51
C GLU A 13 5.14 43.52 -13.87
N GLY A 14 5.89 44.06 -14.81
CA GLY A 14 6.09 43.43 -16.11
C GLY A 14 6.68 42.03 -16.00
N LYS A 15 7.75 41.87 -15.22
CA LYS A 15 8.39 40.58 -14.98
C LYS A 15 7.40 39.59 -14.33
N LYS A 16 6.65 40.04 -13.32
CA LYS A 16 5.68 39.20 -12.59
C LYS A 16 4.49 38.80 -13.47
N LEU A 17 3.96 39.67 -14.32
CA LEU A 17 2.90 39.37 -15.29
C LEU A 17 3.36 38.36 -16.36
N HIS A 18 4.59 38.48 -16.86
CA HIS A 18 5.15 37.49 -17.78
C HIS A 18 5.36 36.13 -17.11
N ALA A 19 5.74 36.10 -15.85
CA ALA A 19 5.82 34.85 -15.08
C ALA A 19 4.43 34.23 -14.87
N MET A 20 3.42 35.02 -14.47
CA MET A 20 2.03 34.60 -14.34
C MET A 20 1.47 34.03 -15.64
N LYS A 21 1.75 34.66 -16.79
CA LYS A 21 1.33 34.19 -18.12
C LYS A 21 1.88 32.78 -18.44
N ARG A 22 3.05 32.41 -17.92
CA ARG A 22 3.70 31.11 -18.15
C ARG A 22 3.29 30.02 -17.16
N GLN A 23 2.61 30.37 -16.09
CA GLN A 23 2.17 29.41 -15.07
C GLN A 23 1.13 28.41 -15.64
N LEU A 24 1.52 27.15 -15.83
CA LEU A 24 0.64 26.11 -16.36
C LEU A 24 -0.45 25.67 -15.39
N SER A 25 -0.21 25.79 -14.08
CA SER A 25 -1.09 25.33 -13.00
C SER A 25 -2.30 26.22 -12.75
N ASN A 26 -2.32 27.47 -13.22
CA ASN A 26 -3.41 28.41 -12.95
C ASN A 26 -3.89 29.13 -14.22
N ALA A 27 -4.95 28.58 -14.83
CA ALA A 27 -5.52 29.11 -16.06
C ALA A 27 -6.10 30.53 -15.90
N VAL A 28 -6.68 30.84 -14.73
CA VAL A 28 -7.27 32.15 -14.45
C VAL A 28 -6.20 33.23 -14.37
N ASN A 29 -5.14 32.98 -13.63
CA ASN A 29 -4.02 33.92 -13.50
C ASN A 29 -3.32 34.15 -14.84
N ARG A 30 -3.17 33.12 -15.66
CA ARG A 30 -2.64 33.25 -17.03
C ARG A 30 -3.51 34.19 -17.88
N LEU A 31 -4.84 34.06 -17.76
CA LEU A 31 -5.77 34.87 -18.51
C LEU A 31 -5.75 36.34 -18.06
N HIS A 32 -5.78 36.58 -16.75
CA HIS A 32 -5.66 37.92 -16.18
C HIS A 32 -4.36 38.60 -16.62
N ALA A 33 -3.21 37.94 -16.50
CA ALA A 33 -1.93 38.48 -16.93
C ALA A 33 -1.91 38.78 -18.45
N ARG A 34 -2.52 37.91 -19.26
CA ARG A 34 -2.62 38.09 -20.71
C ARG A 34 -3.44 39.34 -21.06
N VAL A 35 -4.57 39.57 -20.37
CA VAL A 35 -5.41 40.75 -20.56
C VAL A 35 -4.60 42.06 -20.31
N ILE A 36 -3.88 42.16 -19.19
CA ILE A 36 -3.10 43.35 -18.86
C ILE A 36 -1.95 43.56 -19.85
N LEU A 37 -1.22 42.53 -20.20
CA LEU A 37 -0.12 42.62 -21.16
C LEU A 37 -0.59 43.03 -22.57
N LEU A 38 -1.72 42.53 -23.05
CA LEU A 38 -2.33 42.94 -24.32
C LEU A 38 -2.84 44.38 -24.30
N SER A 39 -3.46 44.79 -23.18
CA SER A 39 -3.91 46.18 -23.00
C SER A 39 -2.74 47.16 -23.06
N ARG A 40 -1.62 46.85 -22.40
CA ARG A 40 -0.38 47.65 -22.47
C ARG A 40 0.28 47.63 -23.85
N GLY A 41 0.07 46.55 -24.60
CA GLY A 41 0.52 46.44 -26.00
C GLY A 41 -0.39 47.18 -27.01
N GLY A 42 -1.35 48.02 -26.53
CA GLY A 42 -2.19 48.86 -27.38
C GLY A 42 -3.38 48.13 -28.04
N VAL A 43 -3.67 46.88 -27.61
CA VAL A 43 -4.81 46.13 -28.18
C VAL A 43 -6.11 46.65 -27.57
N ARG A 44 -7.10 47.01 -28.41
CA ARG A 44 -8.43 47.44 -27.97
C ARG A 44 -9.17 46.34 -27.22
N ASN A 45 -10.06 46.72 -26.28
CA ASN A 45 -10.78 45.79 -25.41
C ASN A 45 -11.54 44.69 -26.16
N ALA A 46 -12.13 45.01 -27.32
CA ALA A 46 -12.80 44.03 -28.16
C ALA A 46 -11.80 42.99 -28.74
N GLY A 47 -10.63 43.45 -29.18
CA GLY A 47 -9.57 42.55 -29.68
C GLY A 47 -8.93 41.71 -28.58
N ILE A 48 -8.82 42.21 -27.33
CA ILE A 48 -8.39 41.44 -26.18
C ILE A 48 -9.43 40.35 -25.86
N ALA A 49 -10.70 40.75 -25.83
CA ALA A 49 -11.82 39.81 -25.56
C ALA A 49 -11.83 38.66 -26.53
N GLN A 50 -11.68 38.90 -27.84
CA GLN A 50 -11.61 37.90 -28.88
C GLN A 50 -10.39 36.97 -28.69
N ARG A 51 -9.19 37.53 -28.44
CA ARG A 51 -7.96 36.75 -28.24
C ARG A 51 -7.93 35.92 -26.96
N CYS A 52 -8.72 36.34 -25.96
CA CYS A 52 -8.79 35.73 -24.64
C CYS A 52 -10.01 34.83 -24.44
N GLY A 53 -10.96 34.81 -25.39
CA GLY A 53 -12.19 34.00 -25.28
C GLY A 53 -13.13 34.49 -24.17
N CYS A 54 -13.23 35.83 -23.96
CA CYS A 54 -14.03 36.42 -22.90
C CYS A 54 -14.83 37.64 -23.39
N SER A 55 -15.69 38.22 -22.54
CA SER A 55 -16.48 39.40 -22.91
C SER A 55 -15.68 40.70 -22.77
N PRO A 56 -15.93 41.73 -23.59
CA PRO A 56 -15.27 43.05 -23.42
C PRO A 56 -15.56 43.70 -22.06
N CYS A 57 -16.69 43.41 -21.45
CA CYS A 57 -17.07 43.89 -20.13
C CYS A 57 -16.10 43.29 -19.07
N TRP A 58 -15.85 41.97 -19.17
CA TRP A 58 -14.93 41.30 -18.26
C TRP A 58 -13.47 41.81 -18.43
N VAL A 59 -13.04 42.09 -19.65
CA VAL A 59 -11.72 42.69 -19.92
C VAL A 59 -11.58 44.05 -19.16
N ARG A 60 -12.59 44.90 -19.25
CA ARG A 60 -12.62 46.17 -18.52
C ARG A 60 -12.54 46.00 -16.99
N GLN A 61 -13.30 45.04 -16.47
CA GLN A 61 -13.25 44.71 -15.02
C GLN A 61 -11.85 44.29 -14.55
N ILE A 62 -11.15 43.49 -15.32
CA ILE A 62 -9.78 43.06 -14.97
C ILE A 62 -8.82 44.23 -15.05
N ILE A 63 -8.98 45.13 -16.04
CA ILE A 63 -8.14 46.33 -16.15
C ILE A 63 -8.38 47.27 -14.93
N HIS A 64 -9.64 47.54 -14.57
CA HIS A 64 -9.94 48.36 -13.41
C HIS A 64 -9.39 47.78 -12.11
N ARG A 65 -9.56 46.49 -11.87
CA ARG A 65 -8.98 45.81 -10.71
C ARG A 65 -7.45 45.97 -10.65
N PHE A 66 -6.80 45.84 -11.81
CA PHE A 66 -5.35 46.03 -11.88
C PHE A 66 -4.95 47.49 -11.60
N ASP A 67 -5.69 48.45 -12.13
CA ASP A 67 -5.39 49.87 -11.94
C ASP A 67 -5.55 50.29 -10.47
N GLU A 68 -6.54 49.72 -9.77
CA GLU A 68 -6.82 50.01 -8.36
C GLU A 68 -5.85 49.30 -7.41
N GLY A 69 -5.63 48.01 -7.56
CA GLY A 69 -4.92 47.19 -6.59
C GLY A 69 -3.71 46.43 -7.13
N GLY A 70 -3.29 46.71 -8.38
CA GLY A 70 -2.13 46.09 -9.00
C GLY A 70 -2.27 44.60 -9.22
N ILE A 71 -1.14 43.88 -9.24
CA ILE A 71 -1.10 42.46 -9.52
C ILE A 71 -1.87 41.63 -8.49
N ASP A 72 -1.85 42.02 -7.23
CA ASP A 72 -2.49 41.29 -6.16
C ASP A 72 -4.04 41.26 -6.30
N ALA A 73 -4.63 42.35 -6.83
CA ALA A 73 -6.05 42.47 -7.09
C ALA A 73 -6.53 41.59 -8.27
N ILE A 74 -5.62 41.20 -9.17
CA ILE A 74 -5.92 40.31 -10.30
C ILE A 74 -5.36 38.91 -10.11
N THR A 75 -4.61 38.65 -9.03
CA THR A 75 -4.14 37.28 -8.73
C THR A 75 -5.27 36.49 -8.11
N TRP A 76 -5.72 35.48 -8.85
CA TRP A 76 -6.67 34.52 -8.31
C TRP A 76 -5.92 33.45 -7.53
N TYR A 77 -6.28 33.31 -6.29
CA TYR A 77 -5.85 32.20 -5.45
C TYR A 77 -7.00 31.21 -5.40
N PRO A 78 -6.75 29.90 -5.57
CA PRO A 78 -7.79 28.90 -5.32
C PRO A 78 -8.34 29.15 -3.92
N CYS A 79 -9.62 29.49 -3.82
CA CYS A 79 -10.28 29.72 -2.54
C CYS A 79 -10.47 28.40 -1.78
N TYR A 80 -9.40 27.68 -1.51
CA TYR A 80 -9.41 26.64 -0.51
C TYR A 80 -9.47 27.31 0.86
N GLY A 81 -10.69 27.67 1.29
CA GLY A 81 -10.94 28.05 2.67
C GLY A 81 -11.24 29.51 3.00
N HIS A 82 -11.41 30.45 2.05
CA HIS A 82 -11.70 31.86 2.38
C HIS A 82 -13.18 32.25 2.40
N HIS A 83 -14.10 31.29 2.17
CA HIS A 83 -15.50 31.42 2.55
C HIS A 83 -15.88 30.45 3.67
N ALA A 84 -14.99 30.33 4.64
CA ALA A 84 -15.43 29.87 5.94
C ALA A 84 -16.30 30.99 6.53
N GLY A 85 -17.57 30.98 6.26
CA GLY A 85 -18.54 31.67 7.12
C GLY A 85 -18.21 31.34 8.58
N PRO A 86 -18.77 32.09 9.56
CA PRO A 86 -18.46 31.92 10.96
C PRO A 86 -18.45 30.41 11.27
N ARG A 87 -17.38 29.93 11.93
CA ARG A 87 -17.23 28.51 12.23
C ARG A 87 -18.52 28.03 12.88
N LYS A 88 -19.27 27.15 12.19
CA LYS A 88 -20.60 26.68 12.63
C LYS A 88 -20.56 26.03 14.01
N PHE A 89 -19.37 25.58 14.44
CA PHE A 89 -19.14 24.98 15.74
C PHE A 89 -17.96 25.65 16.45
N LEU A 90 -18.13 25.97 17.72
CA LEU A 90 -17.09 26.47 18.60
C LEU A 90 -16.03 25.39 18.86
N ALA A 91 -14.90 25.79 19.44
CA ALA A 91 -13.77 24.89 19.66
C ALA A 91 -14.10 23.75 20.60
N ASP A 92 -14.86 24.02 21.64
CA ASP A 92 -15.37 23.04 22.64
C ASP A 92 -16.29 21.99 22.01
N VAL A 93 -17.23 22.39 21.15
CA VAL A 93 -18.12 21.48 20.44
C VAL A 93 -17.34 20.55 19.50
N THR A 94 -16.35 21.07 18.80
CA THR A 94 -15.51 20.23 17.92
C THR A 94 -14.62 19.27 18.70
N GLU A 95 -14.25 19.63 19.93
CA GLU A 95 -13.53 18.74 20.84
C GLU A 95 -14.42 17.63 21.35
N GLN A 96 -15.63 17.92 21.82
CA GLN A 96 -16.62 16.93 22.22
C GLN A 96 -16.94 15.93 21.08
N ILE A 97 -17.07 16.41 19.85
CA ILE A 97 -17.24 15.53 18.67
C ILE A 97 -16.07 14.55 18.55
N ALA A 98 -14.84 15.03 18.75
CA ALA A 98 -13.64 14.20 18.66
C ALA A 98 -13.57 13.19 19.83
N GLU A 99 -13.90 13.60 21.04
CA GLU A 99 -13.95 12.72 22.22
C GLU A 99 -14.97 11.59 22.04
N VAL A 100 -16.18 11.90 21.59
CA VAL A 100 -17.20 10.88 21.29
C VAL A 100 -16.72 9.92 20.20
N ALA A 101 -16.06 10.44 19.16
CA ALA A 101 -15.53 9.60 18.09
C ALA A 101 -14.39 8.66 18.53
N LEU A 102 -13.62 9.05 19.54
CA LEU A 102 -12.55 8.28 20.15
C LEU A 102 -13.03 7.33 21.26
N SER A 103 -14.23 7.57 21.80
CA SER A 103 -14.82 6.72 22.83
C SER A 103 -15.21 5.36 22.26
N PRO A 104 -15.11 4.27 23.04
CA PRO A 104 -15.52 2.94 22.62
C PRO A 104 -17.01 2.88 22.29
N PRO A 105 -17.43 2.68 21.02
CA PRO A 105 -18.86 2.70 20.67
C PRO A 105 -19.64 1.56 21.31
N LYS A 106 -18.99 0.48 21.73
CA LYS A 106 -19.61 -0.63 22.44
C LYS A 106 -20.28 -0.19 23.75
N GLN A 107 -19.66 0.75 24.48
CA GLN A 107 -20.19 1.27 25.73
C GLN A 107 -21.32 2.27 25.51
N LEU A 108 -21.34 2.96 24.38
CA LEU A 108 -22.29 4.04 24.09
C LEU A 108 -23.53 3.56 23.31
N ILE A 109 -23.34 2.66 22.37
CA ILE A 109 -24.40 2.18 21.44
C ILE A 109 -24.42 0.66 21.25
N GLY A 110 -23.60 -0.10 22.00
CA GLY A 110 -23.52 -1.56 21.90
C GLY A 110 -22.86 -2.10 20.62
N MET A 111 -22.35 -1.24 19.76
CA MET A 111 -21.69 -1.63 18.48
C MET A 111 -20.17 -1.56 18.59
N SER A 112 -19.45 -2.37 17.81
CA SER A 112 -17.99 -2.46 17.87
C SER A 112 -17.26 -1.28 17.22
N VAL A 113 -17.88 -0.57 16.27
CA VAL A 113 -17.25 0.50 15.50
C VAL A 113 -18.22 1.63 15.21
N TRP A 114 -17.70 2.86 15.10
CA TRP A 114 -18.42 4.00 14.56
C TRP A 114 -18.43 3.93 13.03
N SER A 115 -19.58 4.27 12.42
CA SER A 115 -19.60 4.82 11.07
C SER A 115 -19.93 6.31 11.15
N LEU A 116 -19.62 7.10 10.13
CA LEU A 116 -19.96 8.52 10.15
C LEU A 116 -21.47 8.77 10.33
N PRO A 117 -22.39 8.02 9.68
CA PRO A 117 -23.82 8.14 9.94
C PRO A 117 -24.20 7.87 11.39
N LYS A 118 -23.73 6.77 11.98
CA LYS A 118 -24.04 6.39 13.37
C LYS A 118 -23.48 7.40 14.38
N LEU A 119 -22.26 7.89 14.15
CA LEU A 119 -21.67 8.94 14.97
C LEU A 119 -22.50 10.23 14.88
N ARG A 120 -22.93 10.61 13.67
CA ARG A 120 -23.80 11.76 13.46
C ARG A 120 -25.11 11.64 14.22
N GLU A 121 -25.79 10.51 14.11
CA GLU A 121 -27.05 10.24 14.80
C GLU A 121 -26.90 10.32 16.32
N TYR A 122 -25.86 9.72 16.85
CA TYR A 122 -25.53 9.77 18.27
C TYR A 122 -25.27 11.19 18.76
N LEU A 123 -24.44 11.98 18.05
CA LEU A 123 -24.13 13.37 18.40
C LEU A 123 -25.40 14.26 18.43
N ILE A 124 -26.33 14.04 17.51
CA ILE A 124 -27.61 14.75 17.49
C ILE A 124 -28.52 14.28 18.61
N ALA A 125 -28.64 12.98 18.85
CA ALA A 125 -29.45 12.40 19.91
C ALA A 125 -28.98 12.85 21.31
N GLN A 126 -27.67 12.95 21.52
CA GLN A 126 -27.06 13.44 22.76
C GLN A 126 -27.01 14.97 22.85
N LYS A 127 -27.59 15.68 21.87
CA LYS A 127 -27.64 17.16 21.82
C LYS A 127 -26.25 17.82 21.82
N VAL A 128 -25.18 17.10 21.47
CA VAL A 128 -23.82 17.67 21.28
C VAL A 128 -23.85 18.69 20.15
N VAL A 129 -24.63 18.40 19.11
CA VAL A 129 -24.91 19.33 18.02
C VAL A 129 -26.38 19.28 17.62
N PRO A 130 -27.02 20.41 17.27
CA PRO A 130 -28.41 20.39 16.78
C PRO A 130 -28.53 19.72 15.41
N SER A 131 -27.53 19.88 14.54
CA SER A 131 -27.43 19.22 13.23
C SER A 131 -26.01 19.32 12.70
N ILE A 132 -25.55 18.28 11.97
CA ILE A 132 -24.26 18.26 11.26
C ILE A 132 -24.38 17.41 10.01
N SER A 133 -23.81 17.86 8.88
CA SER A 133 -23.71 17.03 7.68
C SER A 133 -22.54 16.02 7.84
N ILE A 134 -22.63 14.87 7.15
CA ILE A 134 -21.57 13.85 7.17
C ILE A 134 -20.23 14.44 6.70
N GLU A 135 -20.26 15.31 5.68
CA GLU A 135 -19.02 15.94 5.19
C GLU A 135 -18.44 16.92 6.21
N ARG A 136 -19.26 17.71 6.87
CA ARG A 136 -18.76 18.59 7.93
C ARG A 136 -18.21 17.81 9.13
N LEU A 137 -18.88 16.70 9.51
CA LEU A 137 -18.38 15.78 10.54
C LEU A 137 -16.99 15.23 10.17
N ARG A 138 -16.82 14.80 8.90
CA ARG A 138 -15.52 14.33 8.39
C ARG A 138 -14.43 15.40 8.45
N GLN A 139 -14.77 16.66 8.13
CA GLN A 139 -13.84 17.80 8.22
C GLN A 139 -13.44 18.08 9.66
N VAL A 140 -14.40 18.15 10.60
CA VAL A 140 -14.13 18.34 12.02
C VAL A 140 -13.19 17.26 12.56
N LEU A 141 -13.46 16.00 12.26
CA LEU A 141 -12.56 14.90 12.66
C LEU A 141 -11.14 15.05 12.09
N ARG A 142 -11.01 15.48 10.82
CA ARG A 142 -9.71 15.76 10.21
C ARG A 142 -8.98 16.92 10.87
N GLU A 143 -9.68 18.02 11.15
CA GLU A 143 -9.17 19.20 11.86
C GLU A 143 -8.62 18.82 13.25
N ARG A 144 -9.32 17.91 13.94
CA ARG A 144 -8.94 17.35 15.24
C ARG A 144 -7.96 16.17 15.15
N LYS A 145 -7.40 15.86 13.96
CA LYS A 145 -6.46 14.75 13.68
C LYS A 145 -7.04 13.36 13.98
N VAL A 146 -8.35 13.23 14.10
CA VAL A 146 -9.04 11.94 14.22
C VAL A 146 -9.26 11.36 12.85
N ARG A 147 -8.78 10.14 12.63
CA ARG A 147 -8.84 9.45 11.32
C ARG A 147 -9.24 8.00 11.50
N TRP A 148 -9.95 7.47 10.54
CA TRP A 148 -10.21 6.04 10.44
C TRP A 148 -8.89 5.27 10.30
N ARG A 149 -8.64 4.33 11.21
CA ARG A 149 -7.41 3.55 11.28
C ARG A 149 -7.73 2.08 11.45
N HIS A 150 -6.92 1.21 10.90
CA HIS A 150 -6.93 -0.20 11.25
C HIS A 150 -6.38 -0.41 12.66
N THR A 151 -7.07 -1.24 13.44
CA THR A 151 -6.57 -1.70 14.72
C THR A 151 -5.30 -2.52 14.48
N LYS A 152 -4.25 -2.22 15.22
CA LYS A 152 -3.04 -3.03 15.21
C LYS A 152 -3.15 -4.09 16.28
N THR A 153 -2.82 -5.31 15.92
CA THR A 153 -2.66 -6.42 16.85
C THR A 153 -1.18 -6.60 17.18
N TRP A 154 -0.89 -7.00 18.39
CA TRP A 154 0.43 -7.52 18.76
C TRP A 154 0.27 -8.99 19.14
N LYS A 155 1.35 -9.74 19.00
CA LYS A 155 1.39 -11.13 19.46
C LYS A 155 2.15 -11.16 20.77
N ASP A 156 1.51 -11.67 21.81
CA ASP A 156 2.15 -12.04 23.05
C ASP A 156 2.53 -13.51 22.99
N SER A 157 3.70 -13.83 23.51
CA SER A 157 4.15 -15.21 23.60
C SER A 157 3.90 -15.75 25.00
N THR A 158 3.25 -16.87 25.08
CA THR A 158 3.05 -17.62 26.33
C THR A 158 4.20 -18.59 26.63
N ASP A 159 5.26 -18.57 25.86
CA ASP A 159 6.41 -19.45 26.04
C ASP A 159 7.24 -19.03 27.26
N PRO A 160 7.36 -19.87 28.30
CA PRO A 160 8.14 -19.54 29.49
C PRO A 160 9.64 -19.34 29.16
N GLU A 161 10.13 -19.93 28.07
CA GLU A 161 11.50 -19.78 27.58
C GLU A 161 11.63 -18.69 26.51
N PHE A 162 10.68 -17.74 26.42
CA PHE A 162 10.69 -16.70 25.40
C PHE A 162 12.03 -15.97 25.32
N TRP A 163 12.51 -15.43 26.42
CA TRP A 163 13.72 -14.60 26.43
C TRP A 163 15.01 -15.37 26.09
N PRO A 164 15.25 -16.59 26.61
CA PRO A 164 16.37 -17.41 26.19
C PRO A 164 16.37 -17.69 24.68
N LYS A 165 15.24 -18.16 24.11
CA LYS A 165 15.08 -18.45 22.69
C LYS A 165 15.26 -17.19 21.83
N TYR A 166 14.60 -16.09 22.22
CA TYR A 166 14.72 -14.80 21.55
C TYR A 166 16.17 -14.34 21.47
N ARG A 167 16.90 -14.34 22.59
CA ARG A 167 18.30 -13.91 22.64
C ARG A 167 19.20 -14.80 21.77
N ARG A 168 18.96 -16.12 21.78
CA ARG A 168 19.71 -17.10 20.98
C ARG A 168 19.52 -16.82 19.48
N ILE A 169 18.28 -16.65 19.01
CA ILE A 169 17.96 -16.35 17.61
C ILE A 169 18.51 -14.96 17.23
N ARG A 170 18.35 -13.97 18.09
CA ARG A 170 18.84 -12.61 17.81
C ARG A 170 20.37 -12.57 17.68
N ARG A 171 21.10 -13.31 18.53
CA ARG A 171 22.57 -13.45 18.39
C ARG A 171 22.94 -14.10 17.06
N LEU A 172 22.23 -15.15 16.68
CA LEU A 172 22.42 -15.81 15.38
C LEU A 172 22.25 -14.83 14.22
N TYR A 173 21.21 -14.00 14.25
CA TYR A 173 20.99 -13.00 13.20
C TYR A 173 21.99 -11.84 13.23
N ALA A 174 22.47 -11.44 14.40
CA ALA A 174 23.41 -10.34 14.54
C ALA A 174 24.81 -10.69 14.03
N ARG A 175 25.24 -11.93 14.24
CA ARG A 175 26.58 -12.38 13.84
C ARG A 175 26.50 -13.76 13.20
N ARG A 176 26.97 -13.85 11.95
CA ARG A 176 27.10 -15.13 11.26
C ARG A 176 28.11 -16.02 12.01
N PRO A 177 27.75 -17.26 12.35
CA PRO A 177 28.70 -18.23 12.87
C PRO A 177 29.78 -18.54 11.84
N GLU A 178 31.02 -18.69 12.30
CA GLU A 178 32.14 -19.05 11.43
C GLU A 178 31.93 -20.45 10.85
N GLY A 179 32.11 -20.59 9.52
CA GLY A 179 31.85 -21.85 8.82
C GLY A 179 30.40 -22.28 8.79
N GLY A 180 29.47 -21.44 9.28
CA GLY A 180 28.02 -21.73 9.36
C GLY A 180 27.17 -21.02 8.34
N ARG A 181 25.96 -21.55 8.12
CA ARG A 181 24.89 -20.97 7.29
C ARG A 181 23.66 -20.72 8.14
N ARG A 182 23.03 -19.56 7.97
CA ARG A 182 21.77 -19.22 8.65
C ARG A 182 20.62 -19.46 7.70
N ILE A 183 19.78 -20.42 8.02
CA ILE A 183 18.65 -20.83 7.20
C ILE A 183 17.39 -20.67 8.02
N CYS A 184 16.37 -20.06 7.43
CA CYS A 184 15.04 -20.00 8.02
C CYS A 184 14.14 -21.00 7.30
N VAL A 185 13.45 -21.84 8.05
CA VAL A 185 12.55 -22.87 7.51
C VAL A 185 11.15 -22.64 8.06
N ASP A 186 10.14 -22.78 7.21
CA ASP A 186 8.73 -22.70 7.61
C ASP A 186 7.83 -23.36 6.56
N GLU A 187 6.51 -23.46 6.85
CA GLU A 187 5.54 -24.01 5.93
C GLU A 187 4.72 -22.91 5.25
N PHE A 188 4.70 -22.99 3.93
CA PHE A 188 3.80 -22.17 3.12
C PHE A 188 2.54 -22.95 2.75
N GLY A 189 1.39 -22.53 3.25
CA GLY A 189 0.11 -23.19 3.00
C GLY A 189 -0.96 -22.78 4.02
N PRO A 190 -2.15 -23.38 3.96
CA PRO A 190 -2.60 -24.42 3.02
C PRO A 190 -2.76 -23.92 1.58
N LEU A 191 -2.29 -24.72 0.61
CA LEU A 191 -2.40 -24.47 -0.82
C LEU A 191 -3.58 -25.29 -1.37
N ASN A 192 -4.71 -24.62 -1.50
CA ASN A 192 -5.94 -25.18 -2.07
C ASN A 192 -6.20 -24.56 -3.45
N LEU A 193 -7.01 -25.25 -4.26
CA LEU A 193 -7.38 -24.85 -5.62
C LEU A 193 -8.62 -23.92 -5.60
N LEU A 194 -8.56 -22.85 -4.81
CA LEU A 194 -9.59 -21.84 -4.74
C LEU A 194 -9.21 -20.62 -5.58
N PRO A 195 -10.19 -20.01 -6.28
CA PRO A 195 -9.96 -18.72 -6.92
C PRO A 195 -9.50 -17.69 -5.89
N ARG A 196 -8.43 -16.97 -6.18
CA ARG A 196 -7.89 -15.94 -5.31
C ARG A 196 -7.92 -14.60 -6.02
N HIS A 197 -8.74 -13.69 -5.52
CA HIS A 197 -8.76 -12.32 -6.01
C HIS A 197 -7.60 -11.52 -5.42
N GLY A 198 -7.13 -10.54 -6.16
CA GLY A 198 -6.06 -9.65 -5.76
C GLY A 198 -6.22 -8.31 -6.47
N ARG A 199 -5.12 -7.59 -6.66
CA ARG A 199 -5.08 -6.33 -7.38
C ARG A 199 -4.17 -6.46 -8.59
N HIS A 200 -4.62 -5.95 -9.73
CA HIS A 200 -3.87 -5.92 -10.99
C HIS A 200 -4.21 -4.65 -11.76
N TYR A 201 -3.45 -4.38 -12.83
CA TYR A 201 -3.77 -3.28 -13.74
C TYR A 201 -4.89 -3.71 -14.68
N ALA A 202 -5.96 -2.91 -14.74
CA ALA A 202 -7.08 -3.10 -15.65
C ALA A 202 -7.46 -1.76 -16.29
N ALA A 203 -8.06 -1.81 -17.49
CA ALA A 203 -8.61 -0.61 -18.11
C ALA A 203 -9.79 -0.07 -17.28
N ALA A 204 -10.01 1.25 -17.31
CA ALA A 204 -11.13 1.87 -16.61
C ALA A 204 -12.47 1.27 -17.08
N GLY A 205 -13.30 0.85 -16.13
CA GLY A 205 -14.57 0.18 -16.40
C GLY A 205 -14.48 -1.33 -16.72
N HIS A 206 -13.30 -1.88 -16.87
CA HIS A 206 -13.05 -3.30 -17.13
C HIS A 206 -12.33 -3.92 -15.94
N VAL A 207 -12.99 -4.82 -15.25
CA VAL A 207 -12.44 -5.55 -14.11
C VAL A 207 -12.55 -7.04 -14.41
N ASP A 208 -11.44 -7.75 -14.30
CA ASP A 208 -11.43 -9.20 -14.43
C ASP A 208 -12.27 -9.84 -13.32
N ARG A 209 -13.04 -10.86 -13.68
CA ARG A 209 -13.90 -11.58 -12.76
C ARG A 209 -13.47 -13.03 -12.67
N LEU A 210 -13.15 -13.46 -11.46
CA LEU A 210 -12.94 -14.86 -11.16
C LEU A 210 -14.26 -15.50 -10.69
N ARG A 211 -14.39 -16.80 -10.89
CA ARG A 211 -15.54 -17.55 -10.38
C ARG A 211 -15.62 -17.43 -8.85
N ALA A 212 -16.82 -17.19 -8.32
CA ALA A 212 -17.03 -17.18 -6.87
C ALA A 212 -17.27 -18.59 -6.32
N THR A 213 -17.81 -19.50 -7.14
CA THR A 213 -18.08 -20.89 -6.76
C THR A 213 -16.81 -21.73 -6.88
N TYR A 214 -16.54 -22.53 -5.86
CA TYR A 214 -15.41 -23.45 -5.83
C TYR A 214 -15.84 -24.79 -5.22
N THR A 215 -15.13 -25.85 -5.59
CA THR A 215 -15.27 -27.15 -4.97
C THR A 215 -14.01 -27.46 -4.16
N ARG A 216 -14.15 -28.13 -3.02
CA ARG A 216 -13.01 -28.54 -2.18
C ARG A 216 -12.42 -29.91 -2.58
N THR A 217 -12.84 -30.46 -3.70
CA THR A 217 -12.48 -31.80 -4.16
C THR A 217 -11.01 -31.95 -4.56
N GLY A 218 -10.32 -30.86 -4.88
CA GLY A 218 -8.91 -30.90 -5.28
C GLY A 218 -7.92 -31.17 -4.14
N GLY A 219 -8.39 -31.25 -2.88
CA GLY A 219 -7.51 -31.42 -1.73
C GLY A 219 -6.66 -30.20 -1.42
N VAL A 220 -5.66 -30.40 -0.57
CA VAL A 220 -4.74 -29.36 -0.12
C VAL A 220 -3.30 -29.86 -0.26
N ARG A 221 -2.39 -28.98 -0.66
CA ARG A 221 -0.94 -29.21 -0.62
C ARG A 221 -0.29 -28.22 0.35
N HIS A 222 0.91 -28.52 0.73
CA HIS A 222 1.77 -27.64 1.51
C HIS A 222 3.15 -27.55 0.86
N MET A 223 3.89 -26.53 1.16
CA MET A 223 5.29 -26.40 0.74
C MET A 223 6.14 -26.17 1.97
N TYR A 224 7.12 -27.02 2.24
CA TYR A 224 8.22 -26.68 3.10
C TYR A 224 9.13 -25.73 2.35
N ALA A 225 9.46 -24.60 2.95
CA ALA A 225 10.31 -23.59 2.35
C ALA A 225 11.54 -23.32 3.24
N ALA A 226 12.66 -23.05 2.61
CA ALA A 226 13.89 -22.64 3.27
C ALA A 226 14.42 -21.35 2.63
N TYR A 227 14.84 -20.42 3.47
CA TYR A 227 15.48 -19.16 3.08
C TYR A 227 16.91 -19.11 3.61
N ASP A 228 17.89 -19.12 2.72
CA ASP A 228 19.31 -18.92 3.03
C ASP A 228 19.61 -17.42 3.10
N LEU A 229 19.99 -16.95 4.30
CA LEU A 229 20.28 -15.54 4.54
C LEU A 229 21.55 -15.05 3.86
N GLU A 230 22.52 -15.94 3.63
CA GLU A 230 23.80 -15.60 3.02
C GLU A 230 23.73 -15.56 1.49
N ARG A 231 22.92 -16.43 0.89
CA ARG A 231 22.72 -16.47 -0.56
C ARG A 231 21.56 -15.61 -1.03
N ASP A 232 20.73 -15.14 -0.10
CA ASP A 232 19.41 -14.54 -0.40
C ASP A 232 18.56 -15.45 -1.30
N GLU A 233 18.59 -16.76 -1.04
CA GLU A 233 17.94 -17.79 -1.86
C GLU A 233 16.74 -18.37 -1.12
N LEU A 234 15.57 -18.38 -1.77
CA LEU A 234 14.34 -19.00 -1.27
C LEU A 234 14.06 -20.26 -2.08
N VAL A 235 13.97 -21.41 -1.42
CA VAL A 235 13.68 -22.70 -2.04
C VAL A 235 12.53 -23.38 -1.34
N GLY A 236 11.86 -24.32 -2.02
CA GLY A 236 10.74 -25.07 -1.44
C GLY A 236 10.58 -26.45 -2.01
N SER A 237 9.84 -27.28 -1.28
CA SER A 237 9.43 -28.64 -1.68
C SER A 237 7.98 -28.85 -1.33
N PHE A 238 7.17 -29.29 -2.29
CA PHE A 238 5.75 -29.55 -2.11
C PHE A 238 5.50 -30.88 -1.43
N VAL A 239 4.51 -30.91 -0.54
CA VAL A 239 4.10 -32.11 0.19
C VAL A 239 2.58 -32.15 0.34
N GLU A 240 2.04 -33.35 0.45
CA GLU A 240 0.61 -33.55 0.67
C GLU A 240 0.22 -33.24 2.12
N ASN A 241 1.02 -33.66 3.06
CA ASN A 241 0.76 -33.55 4.48
C ASN A 241 1.96 -32.97 5.23
N LYS A 242 1.68 -32.21 6.29
CA LYS A 242 2.69 -31.68 7.20
C LYS A 242 2.86 -32.61 8.39
N ASN A 243 3.93 -33.40 8.37
CA ASN A 243 4.31 -34.27 9.47
C ASN A 243 5.82 -34.55 9.44
N TRP A 244 6.34 -35.23 10.45
CA TRP A 244 7.78 -35.52 10.54
C TRP A 244 8.27 -36.43 9.41
N THR A 245 7.41 -37.34 8.87
CA THR A 245 7.79 -38.27 7.79
C THR A 245 7.97 -37.59 6.46
N THR A 246 7.32 -36.41 6.25
CA THR A 246 7.51 -35.54 5.07
C THR A 246 8.56 -34.45 5.33
N PHE A 247 8.71 -34.01 6.59
CA PHE A 247 9.69 -33.01 6.96
C PHE A 247 11.13 -33.54 6.95
N LEU A 248 11.35 -34.74 7.42
CA LEU A 248 12.69 -35.34 7.45
C LEU A 248 13.32 -35.49 6.05
N PRO A 249 12.63 -35.99 5.02
CA PRO A 249 13.11 -35.95 3.64
C PRO A 249 13.45 -34.55 3.14
N PHE A 250 12.63 -33.57 3.45
CA PHE A 250 12.91 -32.16 3.13
C PHE A 250 14.20 -31.68 3.82
N LEU A 251 14.38 -31.97 5.10
CA LEU A 251 15.59 -31.58 5.83
C LEU A 251 16.85 -32.29 5.28
N LYS A 252 16.73 -33.55 4.84
CA LYS A 252 17.79 -34.29 4.14
C LYS A 252 18.13 -33.63 2.80
N TRP A 253 17.13 -33.31 2.01
CA TRP A 253 17.30 -32.60 0.74
C TRP A 253 17.95 -31.22 0.95
N LEU A 254 17.50 -30.47 1.94
CA LEU A 254 18.07 -29.17 2.29
C LEU A 254 19.53 -29.30 2.69
N ARG A 255 19.88 -30.28 3.53
CA ARG A 255 21.28 -30.56 3.94
C ARG A 255 22.17 -30.85 2.72
N GLY A 256 21.70 -31.62 1.77
CA GLY A 256 22.41 -32.00 0.54
C GLY A 256 22.78 -30.81 -0.37
N ARG A 257 22.15 -29.66 -0.20
CA ARG A 257 22.47 -28.42 -0.97
C ARG A 257 23.76 -27.72 -0.50
N TYR A 258 24.33 -28.13 0.61
CA TYR A 258 25.48 -27.49 1.24
C TYR A 258 26.63 -28.48 1.45
N ARG A 259 27.85 -27.95 1.56
CA ARG A 259 29.04 -28.78 1.83
C ARG A 259 28.89 -29.46 3.19
N SER A 260 29.35 -30.68 3.31
CA SER A 260 29.29 -31.45 4.56
C SER A 260 30.01 -30.80 5.75
N ALA A 261 31.07 -30.01 5.46
CA ALA A 261 31.80 -29.27 6.47
C ALA A 261 31.06 -28.06 7.06
N GLU A 262 30.07 -27.49 6.34
CA GLU A 262 29.29 -26.34 6.82
C GLU A 262 28.29 -26.77 7.88
N VAL A 263 28.19 -25.99 8.96
CA VAL A 263 27.10 -26.12 9.96
C VAL A 263 25.87 -25.37 9.49
N LEU A 264 24.71 -26.00 9.47
CA LEU A 264 23.44 -25.33 9.15
C LEU A 264 22.75 -24.90 10.44
N HIS A 265 22.63 -23.61 10.67
CA HIS A 265 21.87 -23.03 11.77
C HIS A 265 20.45 -22.74 11.27
N VAL A 266 19.53 -23.67 11.58
CA VAL A 266 18.16 -23.64 11.04
C VAL A 266 17.20 -23.07 12.05
N VAL A 267 16.62 -21.91 11.72
CA VAL A 267 15.54 -21.29 12.49
C VAL A 267 14.21 -21.79 11.96
N LEU A 268 13.38 -22.32 12.85
CA LEU A 268 12.07 -22.91 12.51
C LEU A 268 11.08 -22.67 13.67
N ASP A 269 9.81 -22.90 13.39
CA ASP A 269 8.76 -22.78 14.40
C ASP A 269 8.79 -23.93 15.44
N ASN A 270 7.95 -23.82 16.44
CA ASN A 270 7.88 -24.73 17.56
C ASN A 270 6.92 -25.93 17.32
N ALA A 271 6.61 -26.27 16.05
CA ALA A 271 5.70 -27.37 15.75
C ALA A 271 6.22 -28.73 16.28
N GLY A 272 5.29 -29.54 16.78
CA GLY A 272 5.65 -30.79 17.44
C GLY A 272 6.36 -31.79 16.53
N PHE A 273 6.08 -31.79 15.24
CA PHE A 273 6.72 -32.71 14.28
C PHE A 273 8.18 -32.34 13.98
N HIS A 274 8.60 -31.09 14.17
CA HIS A 274 10.02 -30.70 14.09
C HIS A 274 10.87 -31.26 15.24
N LYS A 275 10.20 -31.62 16.35
CA LYS A 275 10.87 -32.14 17.56
C LYS A 275 10.84 -33.66 17.69
N LYS A 276 10.42 -34.38 16.65
CA LYS A 276 10.46 -35.84 16.66
C LYS A 276 11.89 -36.35 16.78
N ALA A 277 12.05 -37.45 17.50
CA ALA A 277 13.35 -38.03 17.81
C ALA A 277 14.19 -38.29 16.52
N GLU A 278 13.53 -38.72 15.47
CA GLU A 278 14.17 -38.99 14.18
C GLU A 278 14.71 -37.75 13.52
N VAL A 279 13.98 -36.61 13.62
CA VAL A 279 14.41 -35.31 13.09
C VAL A 279 15.59 -34.78 13.90
N LEU A 280 15.51 -34.84 15.24
CA LEU A 280 16.58 -34.38 16.14
C LEU A 280 17.85 -35.23 15.98
N ALA A 281 17.72 -36.55 15.89
CA ALA A 281 18.84 -37.46 15.67
C ALA A 281 19.53 -37.18 14.32
N TYR A 282 18.75 -37.01 13.25
CA TYR A 282 19.31 -36.65 11.96
C TYR A 282 20.04 -35.30 12.00
N ALA A 283 19.44 -34.28 12.60
CA ALA A 283 20.05 -32.96 12.72
C ALA A 283 21.39 -33.02 13.46
N ALA A 284 21.43 -33.71 14.61
CA ALA A 284 22.66 -33.89 15.39
C ALA A 284 23.76 -34.61 14.60
N ALA A 285 23.43 -35.67 13.86
CA ALA A 285 24.39 -36.45 13.07
C ALA A 285 24.95 -35.71 11.84
N HIS A 286 24.22 -34.65 11.34
CA HIS A 286 24.55 -34.01 10.08
C HIS A 286 24.90 -32.53 10.18
N ARG A 287 25.41 -32.08 11.32
CA ARG A 287 25.82 -30.68 11.57
C ARG A 287 24.68 -29.68 11.30
N ILE A 288 23.47 -29.99 11.78
CA ILE A 288 22.33 -29.09 11.73
C ILE A 288 22.00 -28.70 13.18
N GLU A 289 22.09 -27.41 13.48
CA GLU A 289 21.66 -26.83 14.74
C GLU A 289 20.28 -26.22 14.60
N LEU A 290 19.30 -26.74 15.33
CA LEU A 290 17.93 -26.25 15.30
C LEU A 290 17.71 -25.14 16.31
N TYR A 291 17.09 -24.06 15.85
CA TYR A 291 16.75 -22.86 16.62
C TYR A 291 15.23 -22.67 16.59
N PHE A 292 14.55 -23.22 17.59
CA PHE A 292 13.10 -23.12 17.69
C PHE A 292 12.69 -21.71 18.12
N THR A 293 11.76 -21.09 17.38
CA THR A 293 11.16 -19.81 17.80
C THR A 293 10.29 -20.03 19.04
N PRO A 294 10.14 -19.03 19.92
CA PRO A 294 9.18 -19.12 21.01
C PRO A 294 7.76 -19.34 20.48
N ALA A 295 6.92 -20.01 21.24
CA ALA A 295 5.51 -20.21 20.88
C ALA A 295 4.83 -18.85 20.61
N GLY A 296 4.09 -18.74 19.51
CA GLY A 296 3.43 -17.50 19.11
C GLY A 296 4.35 -16.41 18.52
N ALA A 297 5.67 -16.66 18.39
CA ALA A 297 6.65 -15.69 17.89
C ALA A 297 7.20 -16.03 16.49
N SER A 298 6.33 -16.47 15.57
CA SER A 298 6.72 -16.77 14.17
C SER A 298 7.39 -15.57 13.47
N TRP A 299 7.06 -14.35 13.88
CA TRP A 299 7.70 -13.13 13.38
C TRP A 299 9.22 -13.06 13.58
N LEU A 300 9.80 -13.88 14.44
CA LEU A 300 11.25 -14.06 14.56
C LEU A 300 11.82 -14.90 13.41
N ASN A 301 10.99 -15.64 12.69
CA ASN A 301 11.41 -16.41 11.52
C ASN A 301 11.41 -15.50 10.28
N ARG A 302 12.61 -15.18 9.77
CA ARG A 302 12.75 -14.21 8.66
C ARG A 302 12.15 -14.68 7.34
N ILE A 303 11.84 -15.95 7.16
CA ILE A 303 11.20 -16.46 5.95
C ILE A 303 9.76 -15.93 5.80
N GLU A 304 9.09 -15.60 6.88
CA GLU A 304 7.69 -15.13 6.87
C GLU A 304 7.45 -13.92 5.95
N CYS A 305 8.42 -13.00 5.86
CA CYS A 305 8.29 -11.83 4.98
C CYS A 305 8.24 -12.20 3.49
N HIS A 306 8.87 -13.33 3.11
CA HIS A 306 8.87 -13.83 1.73
C HIS A 306 7.54 -14.47 1.33
N PHE A 307 6.80 -15.02 2.28
CA PHE A 307 5.50 -15.63 2.03
C PHE A 307 4.43 -14.62 1.59
N ALA A 308 4.50 -13.39 2.07
CA ALA A 308 3.60 -12.33 1.61
C ALA A 308 3.82 -12.01 0.11
N ALA A 309 5.07 -11.92 -0.31
CA ALA A 309 5.43 -11.70 -1.71
C ALA A 309 5.09 -12.91 -2.59
N LEU A 310 5.41 -14.13 -2.13
CA LEU A 310 5.07 -15.37 -2.81
C LEU A 310 3.55 -15.48 -3.04
N ARG A 311 2.74 -15.20 -2.00
CA ARG A 311 1.28 -15.18 -2.10
C ARG A 311 0.81 -14.19 -3.15
N LYS A 312 1.31 -12.96 -3.10
CA LYS A 312 0.92 -11.89 -4.01
C LYS A 312 1.25 -12.20 -5.47
N PHE A 313 2.43 -12.76 -5.74
CA PHE A 313 2.93 -12.91 -7.12
C PHE A 313 2.63 -14.27 -7.74
N ALA A 314 2.40 -15.30 -6.95
CA ALA A 314 2.10 -16.64 -7.45
C ALA A 314 0.65 -17.07 -7.24
N LEU A 315 -0.09 -16.47 -6.28
CA LEU A 315 -1.43 -16.92 -5.93
C LEU A 315 -2.54 -15.90 -6.17
N ASP A 316 -2.28 -14.58 -6.00
CA ASP A 316 -3.31 -13.57 -6.21
C ASP A 316 -3.69 -13.48 -7.70
N ASN A 317 -4.97 -13.20 -7.97
CA ASN A 317 -5.57 -13.13 -9.32
C ASN A 317 -5.49 -14.46 -10.09
N THR A 318 -5.55 -15.58 -9.41
CA THR A 318 -5.44 -16.92 -10.03
C THR A 318 -6.65 -17.80 -9.74
N ASP A 319 -6.87 -18.75 -10.64
CA ASP A 319 -7.87 -19.83 -10.53
C ASP A 319 -7.26 -21.12 -11.08
N TYR A 320 -6.25 -21.65 -10.37
CA TYR A 320 -5.59 -22.90 -10.77
C TYR A 320 -6.56 -24.07 -10.73
N ARG A 321 -6.49 -24.92 -11.76
CA ARG A 321 -7.33 -26.11 -11.88
C ARG A 321 -6.69 -27.34 -11.27
N THR A 322 -5.35 -27.38 -11.28
CA THR A 322 -4.56 -28.49 -10.74
C THR A 322 -3.50 -27.99 -9.75
N HIS A 323 -3.02 -28.88 -8.90
CA HIS A 323 -1.90 -28.57 -8.02
C HIS A 323 -0.58 -28.42 -8.78
N GLU A 324 -0.47 -29.08 -9.93
CA GLU A 324 0.68 -28.98 -10.85
C GLU A 324 0.78 -27.56 -11.41
N ASP A 325 -0.32 -26.97 -11.88
CA ASP A 325 -0.35 -25.57 -12.36
C ASP A 325 0.07 -24.59 -11.26
N LEU A 326 -0.46 -24.79 -10.04
CA LEU A 326 -0.13 -23.99 -8.87
C LEU A 326 1.36 -24.13 -8.51
N GLN A 327 1.90 -25.35 -8.56
CA GLN A 327 3.32 -25.61 -8.31
C GLN A 327 4.20 -24.92 -9.35
N VAL A 328 3.90 -25.04 -10.64
CA VAL A 328 4.62 -24.39 -11.72
C VAL A 328 4.66 -22.86 -11.54
N ALA A 329 3.56 -22.26 -11.07
CA ALA A 329 3.53 -20.82 -10.79
C ALA A 329 4.43 -20.43 -9.62
N ILE A 330 4.43 -21.21 -8.54
CA ILE A 330 5.31 -20.99 -7.39
C ILE A 330 6.78 -21.19 -7.79
N ASP A 331 7.11 -22.27 -8.50
CA ASP A 331 8.47 -22.54 -8.98
C ASP A 331 8.98 -21.43 -9.92
N SER A 332 8.08 -20.92 -10.77
CA SER A 332 8.38 -19.77 -11.64
C SER A 332 8.69 -18.49 -10.84
N TYR A 333 7.95 -18.26 -9.76
CA TYR A 333 8.23 -17.13 -8.88
C TYR A 333 9.56 -17.31 -8.14
N LEU A 334 9.83 -18.51 -7.61
CA LEU A 334 11.08 -18.82 -6.91
C LEU A 334 12.29 -18.65 -7.84
N ALA A 335 12.21 -19.16 -9.08
CA ALA A 335 13.25 -18.98 -10.08
C ALA A 335 13.49 -17.51 -10.42
N TRP A 336 12.42 -16.73 -10.59
CA TRP A 336 12.53 -15.27 -10.83
C TRP A 336 13.15 -14.56 -9.62
N ARG A 337 12.67 -14.84 -8.43
CA ARG A 337 13.16 -14.23 -7.17
C ARG A 337 14.63 -14.51 -6.92
N ASN A 338 15.08 -15.72 -7.21
CA ASN A 338 16.46 -16.15 -7.04
C ASN A 338 17.39 -15.74 -8.21
N GLY A 339 16.86 -15.03 -9.22
CA GLY A 339 17.64 -14.58 -10.37
C GLY A 339 18.06 -15.69 -11.35
N THR A 340 17.44 -16.87 -11.25
CA THR A 340 17.74 -18.01 -12.15
C THR A 340 16.88 -18.04 -13.40
N ARG A 341 15.87 -17.17 -13.49
CA ARG A 341 15.00 -17.04 -14.66
C ARG A 341 15.34 -15.78 -15.43
N GLU A 342 15.78 -15.93 -16.68
CA GLU A 342 15.92 -14.80 -17.59
C GLU A 342 14.55 -14.25 -18.00
N ILE A 343 14.37 -12.93 -17.92
CA ILE A 343 13.20 -12.24 -18.47
C ILE A 343 13.42 -12.09 -19.97
N SER A 344 12.84 -12.97 -20.75
CA SER A 344 12.96 -12.90 -22.22
C SER A 344 12.04 -11.81 -22.80
N ILE A 345 12.63 -10.82 -23.49
CA ILE A 345 11.91 -9.83 -24.30
C ILE A 345 11.08 -10.53 -25.41
N THR A 346 11.50 -11.68 -25.85
CA THR A 346 10.82 -12.53 -26.85
C THR A 346 9.40 -12.91 -26.41
N ASN A 347 9.16 -13.14 -25.13
CA ASN A 347 7.83 -13.46 -24.60
C ASN A 347 6.84 -12.30 -24.80
N TRP A 348 7.27 -11.04 -24.66
CA TRP A 348 6.42 -9.88 -24.95
C TRP A 348 6.06 -9.77 -26.43
N GLN A 349 7.00 -10.04 -27.32
CA GLN A 349 6.75 -10.00 -28.76
C GLN A 349 5.80 -11.12 -29.21
N LEU A 350 5.94 -12.33 -28.65
CA LEU A 350 5.02 -13.44 -28.89
C LEU A 350 3.61 -13.13 -28.35
N TYR A 351 3.51 -12.64 -27.12
CA TYR A 351 2.24 -12.19 -26.55
C TYR A 351 1.53 -11.16 -27.46
N ARG A 352 2.25 -10.12 -27.92
CA ARG A 352 1.69 -9.13 -28.84
C ARG A 352 1.20 -9.72 -30.16
N ARG A 353 1.92 -10.69 -30.72
CA ARG A 353 1.52 -11.37 -31.97
C ARG A 353 0.24 -12.16 -31.79
N GLN A 354 0.08 -12.86 -30.66
CA GLN A 354 -1.09 -13.68 -30.36
C GLN A 354 -2.33 -12.83 -30.10
N HIS A 355 -2.21 -11.66 -29.50
CA HIS A 355 -3.34 -10.83 -29.07
C HIS A 355 -3.63 -9.63 -29.99
N LYS A 356 -2.81 -9.37 -31.03
CA LYS A 356 -3.08 -8.35 -32.06
C LYS A 356 -4.14 -8.77 -33.09
N LYS A 357 -4.61 -10.02 -33.07
CA LYS A 357 -5.62 -10.53 -34.03
C LYS A 357 -7.03 -10.52 -33.47
N ALA A 358 -7.27 -9.95 -32.30
CA ALA A 358 -8.59 -9.92 -31.63
C ALA A 358 -9.11 -8.50 -31.41
N GLY A 359 -8.68 -7.53 -32.24
CA GLY A 359 -9.18 -6.15 -32.24
C GLY A 359 -9.43 -5.65 -33.65
#